data_45f9b4e065c2118670ad2abfc1f3aac5
#
_entry.id   45f9b4e065c2118670ad2abfc1f3aac5
#
_cell.length_a   1.000
_cell.length_b   1.000
_cell.length_c   1.000
_cell.angle_alpha   90.00
_cell.angle_beta   90.00
_cell.angle_gamma   90.00
#
_symmetry.space_group_name_H-M   'P 1'
#
loop_
_entity.id
_entity.type
_entity.pdbx_description
1 polymer ?
#
loop_
_entity_poly.entity_id
_entity_poly.type
_entity_poly.pdbx_seq_one_letter_code
_entity_poly.pdbx_strand_id
1 'polypeptide(L)'
;MTSSLTTDSISLTLNGDPRPFRAGATVADLVRDIGLDPAKVAVERNLEIVPRSTLENVHLADGDVLEIVHFVGGGQDDGWSVAGRHFTSRLIVGTGKYKDFEQNAAALVASGAEIITVAVRRVNVSDPKAPMLTDYIDPKKYTYLPNTAGCFTADDAIRTLRLAREAGGWDLVKLEVLGDRKSVV
;
A
#
# COMPACT_ATOMS: atom_id res chain seq x y z
N MET A 1 9.11 -3.25 -57.25
CA MET A 1 7.87 -2.82 -56.61
C MET A 1 8.08 -2.95 -55.10
N THR A 2 8.51 -1.87 -54.47
CA THR A 2 8.71 -1.81 -53.04
C THR A 2 7.34 -1.46 -52.40
N SER A 3 6.72 -2.44 -51.80
CA SER A 3 5.50 -2.24 -51.00
C SER A 3 5.90 -1.50 -49.72
N SER A 4 5.61 -0.21 -49.63
CA SER A 4 5.69 0.54 -48.39
C SER A 4 4.54 0.08 -47.53
N LEU A 5 4.83 -0.71 -46.49
CA LEU A 5 3.92 -0.96 -45.39
C LEU A 5 3.75 0.38 -44.66
N THR A 6 2.71 1.13 -45.00
CA THR A 6 2.19 2.18 -44.13
C THR A 6 1.67 1.49 -42.90
N THR A 7 2.45 1.52 -41.83
CA THR A 7 1.98 1.09 -40.52
C THR A 7 0.92 2.11 -40.09
N ASP A 8 -0.37 1.75 -40.19
CA ASP A 8 -1.43 2.59 -39.70
C ASP A 8 -1.18 2.89 -38.22
N SER A 9 -1.05 4.16 -37.91
CA SER A 9 -0.79 4.67 -36.57
C SER A 9 -2.05 5.31 -36.02
N ILE A 10 -2.34 5.04 -34.77
CA ILE A 10 -3.40 5.67 -33.98
C ILE A 10 -2.78 6.62 -32.97
N SER A 11 -3.52 7.63 -32.55
CA SER A 11 -3.12 8.58 -31.52
C SER A 11 -3.83 8.23 -30.21
N LEU A 12 -3.06 8.04 -29.15
CA LEU A 12 -3.55 7.76 -27.80
C LEU A 12 -3.14 8.87 -26.83
N THR A 13 -3.82 8.97 -25.73
CA THR A 13 -3.34 9.70 -24.53
C THR A 13 -3.00 8.68 -23.47
N LEU A 14 -1.74 8.66 -23.01
CA LEU A 14 -1.27 7.74 -21.97
C LEU A 14 -0.77 8.53 -20.78
N ASN A 15 -1.42 8.36 -19.62
CA ASN A 15 -1.10 9.09 -18.38
C ASN A 15 -1.02 10.62 -18.58
N GLY A 16 -1.92 11.16 -19.41
CA GLY A 16 -1.99 12.58 -19.77
C GLY A 16 -1.12 13.02 -20.94
N ASP A 17 -0.20 12.18 -21.44
CA ASP A 17 0.70 12.53 -22.54
C ASP A 17 0.22 11.93 -23.88
N PRO A 18 0.24 12.68 -24.99
CA PRO A 18 -0.04 12.17 -26.33
C PRO A 18 0.98 11.12 -26.75
N ARG A 19 0.51 9.98 -27.26
CA ARG A 19 1.37 8.89 -27.72
C ARG A 19 0.85 8.27 -29.01
N PRO A 20 1.62 8.30 -30.12
CA PRO A 20 1.31 7.49 -31.29
C PRO A 20 1.58 6.02 -31.01
N PHE A 21 0.72 5.15 -31.51
CA PHE A 21 0.90 3.71 -31.40
C PHE A 21 0.40 2.99 -32.65
N ARG A 22 0.78 1.72 -32.83
CA ARG A 22 0.38 0.94 -34.00
C ARG A 22 -1.10 0.58 -33.94
N ALA A 23 -1.80 0.73 -35.04
CA ALA A 23 -3.19 0.28 -35.18
C ALA A 23 -3.31 -1.24 -35.02
N GLY A 24 -4.43 -1.69 -34.46
CA GLY A 24 -4.70 -3.12 -34.24
C GLY A 24 -3.97 -3.73 -33.05
N ALA A 25 -3.17 -2.96 -32.32
CA ALA A 25 -2.52 -3.43 -31.10
C ALA A 25 -3.53 -3.56 -29.94
N THR A 26 -3.17 -4.37 -28.94
CA THR A 26 -3.95 -4.54 -27.72
C THR A 26 -3.42 -3.64 -26.59
N VAL A 27 -4.20 -3.54 -25.53
CA VAL A 27 -3.77 -2.86 -24.29
C VAL A 27 -2.53 -3.56 -23.71
N ALA A 28 -2.47 -4.89 -23.77
CA ALA A 28 -1.30 -5.63 -23.29
C ALA A 28 -0.04 -5.33 -24.13
N ASP A 29 -0.19 -5.12 -25.44
CA ASP A 29 0.93 -4.71 -26.32
C ASP A 29 1.48 -3.34 -25.91
N LEU A 30 0.61 -2.38 -25.61
CA LEU A 30 1.01 -1.06 -25.12
C LEU A 30 1.74 -1.15 -23.79
N VAL A 31 1.21 -1.95 -22.84
CA VAL A 31 1.85 -2.18 -21.54
C VAL A 31 3.26 -2.73 -21.70
N ARG A 32 3.46 -3.70 -22.58
CA ARG A 32 4.80 -4.26 -22.86
C ARG A 32 5.74 -3.25 -23.55
N ASP A 33 5.19 -2.44 -24.46
CA ASP A 33 5.97 -1.42 -25.17
C ASP A 33 6.52 -0.34 -24.25
N ILE A 34 5.80 -0.02 -23.17
CA ILE A 34 6.29 0.89 -22.12
C ILE A 34 7.18 0.21 -21.08
N GLY A 35 7.55 -1.05 -21.29
CA GLY A 35 8.46 -1.80 -20.42
C GLY A 35 7.82 -2.37 -19.17
N LEU A 36 6.48 -2.47 -19.11
CA LEU A 36 5.76 -3.00 -17.96
C LEU A 36 5.25 -4.43 -18.22
N ASP A 37 5.03 -5.15 -17.13
CA ASP A 37 4.42 -6.49 -17.16
C ASP A 37 2.88 -6.37 -17.02
N PRO A 38 2.10 -6.86 -18.02
CA PRO A 38 0.65 -6.84 -17.95
C PRO A 38 0.05 -7.51 -16.70
N ALA A 39 0.77 -8.45 -16.09
CA ALA A 39 0.36 -9.09 -14.84
C ALA A 39 0.47 -8.16 -13.62
N LYS A 40 1.23 -7.06 -13.72
CA LYS A 40 1.57 -6.16 -12.60
C LYS A 40 1.01 -4.74 -12.77
N VAL A 41 0.06 -4.54 -13.67
CA VAL A 41 -0.56 -3.24 -13.91
C VAL A 41 -2.05 -3.24 -13.62
N ALA A 42 -2.58 -2.05 -13.35
CA ALA A 42 -3.99 -1.74 -13.49
C ALA A 42 -4.13 -0.71 -14.62
N VAL A 43 -5.12 -0.91 -15.46
CA VAL A 43 -5.39 -0.06 -16.62
C VAL A 43 -6.80 0.47 -16.56
N GLU A 44 -6.94 1.78 -16.70
CA GLU A 44 -8.17 2.47 -17.00
C GLU A 44 -8.13 2.89 -18.48
N ARG A 45 -9.23 2.73 -19.19
CA ARG A 45 -9.41 3.19 -20.56
C ARG A 45 -10.74 3.94 -20.66
N ASN A 46 -10.69 5.19 -21.06
CA ASN A 46 -11.87 6.03 -21.25
C ASN A 46 -12.77 6.08 -19.99
N LEU A 47 -12.17 6.21 -18.80
CA LEU A 47 -12.81 6.22 -17.49
C LEU A 47 -13.40 4.87 -17.03
N GLU A 48 -13.06 3.77 -17.69
CA GLU A 48 -13.47 2.43 -17.29
C GLU A 48 -12.27 1.53 -16.99
N ILE A 49 -12.35 0.77 -15.91
CA ILE A 49 -11.30 -0.20 -15.57
C ILE A 49 -11.31 -1.36 -16.53
N VAL A 50 -10.19 -1.64 -17.18
CA VAL A 50 -10.00 -2.81 -18.03
C VAL A 50 -9.56 -3.98 -17.15
N PRO A 51 -10.36 -5.05 -17.04
CA PRO A 51 -9.98 -6.23 -16.26
C PRO A 51 -8.67 -6.83 -16.77
N ARG A 52 -7.76 -7.19 -15.85
CA ARG A 52 -6.45 -7.74 -16.22
C ARG A 52 -6.54 -8.94 -17.15
N SER A 53 -7.55 -9.81 -16.97
CA SER A 53 -7.78 -10.99 -17.79
C SER A 53 -8.15 -10.67 -19.25
N THR A 54 -8.49 -9.42 -19.55
CA THR A 54 -8.94 -9.00 -20.91
C THR A 54 -7.91 -8.14 -21.64
N LEU A 55 -6.79 -7.75 -21.01
CA LEU A 55 -5.79 -6.85 -21.60
C LEU A 55 -5.23 -7.36 -22.95
N GLU A 56 -5.13 -8.68 -23.11
CA GLU A 56 -4.67 -9.33 -24.36
C GLU A 56 -5.71 -9.25 -25.50
N ASN A 57 -6.98 -9.02 -25.18
CA ASN A 57 -8.09 -9.07 -26.13
C ASN A 57 -8.71 -7.70 -26.41
N VAL A 58 -8.37 -6.69 -25.61
CA VAL A 58 -8.89 -5.33 -25.78
C VAL A 58 -7.99 -4.58 -26.76
N HIS A 59 -8.51 -4.35 -27.98
CA HIS A 59 -7.81 -3.58 -29.00
C HIS A 59 -7.91 -2.09 -28.75
N LEU A 60 -6.80 -1.39 -29.00
CA LEU A 60 -6.70 0.06 -28.92
C LEU A 60 -7.38 0.72 -30.12
N ALA A 61 -8.02 1.85 -29.89
CA ALA A 61 -8.64 2.68 -30.92
C ALA A 61 -8.05 4.10 -30.94
N ASP A 62 -8.17 4.76 -32.07
CA ASP A 62 -7.74 6.16 -32.19
C ASP A 62 -8.52 7.07 -31.22
N GLY A 63 -7.79 7.93 -30.51
CA GLY A 63 -8.35 8.79 -29.49
C GLY A 63 -8.54 8.17 -28.11
N ASP A 64 -8.16 6.92 -27.87
CA ASP A 64 -8.23 6.31 -26.54
C ASP A 64 -7.40 7.08 -25.50
N VAL A 65 -7.98 7.26 -24.33
CA VAL A 65 -7.34 7.83 -23.14
C VAL A 65 -7.08 6.67 -22.16
N LEU A 66 -5.82 6.44 -21.81
CA LEU A 66 -5.41 5.37 -20.91
C LEU A 66 -4.65 5.93 -19.72
N GLU A 67 -5.02 5.45 -18.53
CA GLU A 67 -4.26 5.60 -17.31
C GLU A 67 -3.71 4.22 -16.92
N ILE A 68 -2.38 4.10 -16.88
CA ILE A 68 -1.71 2.86 -16.51
C ILE A 68 -0.92 3.11 -15.23
N VAL A 69 -1.29 2.41 -14.17
CA VAL A 69 -0.53 2.35 -12.93
C VAL A 69 0.07 0.97 -12.78
N HIS A 70 1.35 0.91 -12.45
CA HIS A 70 1.99 -0.35 -12.12
C HIS A 70 2.24 -0.41 -10.61
N PHE A 71 2.03 -1.59 -10.07
CA PHE A 71 2.43 -1.84 -8.70
C PHE A 71 3.94 -2.00 -8.69
N VAL A 72 4.65 -1.02 -8.12
CA VAL A 72 6.03 -1.17 -7.70
C VAL A 72 6.01 -2.03 -6.44
N GLY A 73 5.61 -3.27 -6.61
CA GLY A 73 5.41 -4.21 -5.52
C GLY A 73 6.09 -5.52 -5.83
N GLY A 74 7.11 -5.83 -5.07
CA GLY A 74 7.57 -7.14 -4.72
C GLY A 74 7.64 -8.16 -5.85
N GLY A 75 8.77 -8.23 -6.54
CA GLY A 75 9.26 -9.51 -7.05
C GLY A 75 9.49 -10.44 -5.85
N GLN A 76 9.58 -11.74 -6.08
CA GLN A 76 9.64 -12.83 -5.11
C GLN A 76 10.81 -12.75 -4.08
N ASP A 77 11.67 -11.72 -4.15
CA ASP A 77 12.81 -11.45 -3.27
C ASP A 77 12.93 -9.97 -2.85
N ASP A 78 11.84 -9.20 -2.87
CA ASP A 78 11.86 -7.76 -2.58
C ASP A 78 11.64 -7.47 -1.08
N GLY A 79 12.26 -8.24 -0.23
CA GLY A 79 12.37 -7.99 1.18
C GLY A 79 13.03 -6.61 1.44
N TRP A 80 12.64 -5.96 2.51
CA TRP A 80 13.23 -4.71 2.94
C TRP A 80 13.66 -4.79 4.40
N SER A 81 14.59 -3.93 4.79
CA SER A 81 15.14 -3.95 6.14
C SER A 81 15.07 -2.58 6.78
N VAL A 82 14.68 -2.55 8.05
CA VAL A 82 14.70 -1.35 8.89
C VAL A 82 15.17 -1.71 10.28
N ALA A 83 16.08 -0.92 10.85
CA ALA A 83 16.65 -1.11 12.19
C ALA A 83 17.16 -2.55 12.43
N GLY A 84 17.79 -3.15 11.42
CA GLY A 84 18.33 -4.52 11.48
C GLY A 84 17.28 -5.64 11.41
N ARG A 85 16.01 -5.33 11.22
CA ARG A 85 14.93 -6.30 11.00
C ARG A 85 14.61 -6.40 9.52
N HIS A 86 14.40 -7.63 9.04
CA HIS A 86 14.05 -7.90 7.66
C HIS A 86 12.58 -8.26 7.55
N PHE A 87 11.90 -7.72 6.53
CA PHE A 87 10.48 -7.92 6.25
C PHE A 87 10.27 -8.29 4.79
N THR A 88 9.32 -9.16 4.54
CA THR A 88 8.89 -9.55 3.19
C THR A 88 7.67 -8.75 2.73
N SER A 89 6.85 -8.28 3.67
CA SER A 89 5.69 -7.45 3.38
C SER A 89 5.99 -5.97 3.60
N ARG A 90 5.61 -5.12 2.65
CA ARG A 90 5.67 -3.65 2.79
C ARG A 90 4.39 -3.07 3.41
N LEU A 91 3.39 -3.92 3.66
CA LEU A 91 2.13 -3.49 4.25
C LEU A 91 2.25 -3.38 5.77
N ILE A 92 1.82 -2.25 6.30
CA ILE A 92 1.69 -1.99 7.74
C ILE A 92 0.20 -1.84 8.05
N VAL A 93 -0.32 -2.68 8.94
CA VAL A 93 -1.73 -2.69 9.32
C VAL A 93 -1.95 -1.89 10.60
N GLY A 94 -3.04 -1.11 10.66
CA GLY A 94 -3.48 -0.42 11.87
C GLY A 94 -4.36 -1.30 12.75
N THR A 95 -4.54 -0.88 14.01
CA THR A 95 -5.42 -1.56 14.98
C THR A 95 -6.69 -0.79 15.29
N GLY A 96 -6.91 0.34 14.65
CA GLY A 96 -8.09 1.18 14.87
C GLY A 96 -9.28 0.76 14.00
N LYS A 97 -10.50 0.90 14.58
CA LYS A 97 -11.78 0.74 13.86
C LYS A 97 -12.20 -0.69 13.48
N TYR A 98 -11.57 -1.72 13.98
CA TYR A 98 -12.10 -3.08 13.94
C TYR A 98 -13.18 -3.24 15.01
N LYS A 99 -14.10 -4.16 14.76
CA LYS A 99 -15.20 -4.45 15.67
C LYS A 99 -14.69 -5.05 17.00
N ASP A 100 -13.69 -5.93 16.88
CA ASP A 100 -13.07 -6.67 17.98
C ASP A 100 -11.63 -7.05 17.64
N PHE A 101 -10.91 -7.64 18.59
CA PHE A 101 -9.53 -8.07 18.38
C PHE A 101 -9.43 -9.30 17.48
N GLU A 102 -10.44 -10.16 17.44
CA GLU A 102 -10.54 -11.32 16.56
C GLU A 102 -10.56 -10.87 15.09
N GLN A 103 -11.39 -9.89 14.77
CA GLN A 103 -11.45 -9.33 13.42
C GLN A 103 -10.14 -8.65 13.03
N ASN A 104 -9.51 -7.95 13.96
CA ASN A 104 -8.20 -7.33 13.74
C ASN A 104 -7.12 -8.38 13.45
N ALA A 105 -7.06 -9.46 14.24
CA ALA A 105 -6.13 -10.56 14.03
C ALA A 105 -6.37 -11.25 12.69
N ALA A 106 -7.63 -11.52 12.34
CA ALA A 106 -8.00 -12.13 11.06
C ALA A 106 -7.58 -11.25 9.87
N ALA A 107 -7.81 -9.93 9.96
CA ALA A 107 -7.39 -8.98 8.93
C ALA A 107 -5.86 -8.93 8.77
N LEU A 108 -5.11 -8.96 9.89
CA LEU A 108 -3.65 -9.00 9.86
C LEU A 108 -3.15 -10.25 9.16
N VAL A 109 -3.69 -11.43 9.48
CA VAL A 109 -3.34 -12.68 8.82
C VAL A 109 -3.66 -12.65 7.32
N ALA A 110 -4.88 -12.21 6.97
CA ALA A 110 -5.33 -12.15 5.57
C ALA A 110 -4.52 -11.17 4.72
N SER A 111 -4.00 -10.10 5.32
CA SER A 111 -3.22 -9.08 4.62
C SER A 111 -1.78 -9.52 4.32
N GLY A 112 -1.25 -10.53 5.01
CA GLY A 112 0.16 -10.91 4.95
C GLY A 112 1.12 -9.87 5.53
N ALA A 113 0.62 -8.86 6.26
CA ALA A 113 1.47 -7.85 6.90
C ALA A 113 2.24 -8.45 8.08
N GLU A 114 3.46 -7.97 8.28
CA GLU A 114 4.35 -8.38 9.38
C GLU A 114 4.47 -7.31 10.45
N ILE A 115 3.99 -6.10 10.15
CA ILE A 115 4.03 -4.94 11.06
C ILE A 115 2.61 -4.46 11.34
N ILE A 116 2.34 -4.20 12.63
CA ILE A 116 1.06 -3.69 13.11
C ILE A 116 1.25 -2.43 13.95
N THR A 117 0.55 -1.34 13.63
CA THR A 117 0.63 -0.10 14.41
C THR A 117 -0.33 -0.12 15.59
N VAL A 118 0.12 0.37 16.74
CA VAL A 118 -0.64 0.41 17.99
C VAL A 118 -0.60 1.81 18.59
N ALA A 119 -1.76 2.39 18.85
CA ALA A 119 -1.84 3.66 19.56
C ALA A 119 -1.64 3.44 21.07
N VAL A 120 -0.48 3.83 21.59
CA VAL A 120 -0.10 3.61 22.99
C VAL A 120 -1.13 4.18 23.96
N ARG A 121 -1.69 5.35 23.67
CA ARG A 121 -2.70 6.00 24.51
C ARG A 121 -4.08 5.32 24.53
N ARG A 122 -4.30 4.33 23.65
CA ARG A 122 -5.58 3.61 23.57
C ARG A 122 -5.53 2.24 24.23
N VAL A 123 -4.39 1.87 24.81
CA VAL A 123 -4.29 0.63 25.59
C VAL A 123 -5.09 0.80 26.87
N ASN A 124 -6.02 -0.11 27.12
CA ASN A 124 -6.80 -0.12 28.35
C ASN A 124 -5.91 -0.51 29.53
N VAL A 125 -5.56 0.44 30.36
CA VAL A 125 -4.78 0.21 31.59
C VAL A 125 -5.67 0.16 32.84
N SER A 126 -6.99 0.32 32.68
CA SER A 126 -7.93 0.47 33.79
C SER A 126 -8.45 -0.87 34.30
N ASP A 127 -8.45 -1.91 33.47
CA ASP A 127 -8.87 -3.26 33.85
C ASP A 127 -7.82 -4.30 33.50
N PRO A 128 -7.06 -4.82 34.46
CA PRO A 128 -6.04 -5.84 34.26
C PRO A 128 -6.58 -7.18 33.71
N LYS A 129 -7.90 -7.39 33.76
CA LYS A 129 -8.57 -8.62 33.28
C LYS A 129 -9.18 -8.43 31.89
N ALA A 130 -9.21 -7.20 31.35
CA ALA A 130 -9.70 -6.98 30.00
C ALA A 130 -8.76 -7.63 28.98
N PRO A 131 -9.30 -8.25 27.91
CA PRO A 131 -8.49 -8.82 26.86
C PRO A 131 -7.57 -7.75 26.25
N MET A 132 -6.33 -8.12 25.98
CA MET A 132 -5.35 -7.26 25.35
C MET A 132 -5.14 -7.69 23.90
N LEU A 133 -4.73 -6.75 23.05
CA LEU A 133 -4.40 -7.05 21.67
C LEU A 133 -3.34 -8.15 21.55
N THR A 134 -2.40 -8.21 22.50
CA THR A 134 -1.33 -9.21 22.57
C THR A 134 -1.81 -10.64 22.84
N ASP A 135 -3.06 -10.80 23.31
CA ASP A 135 -3.67 -12.12 23.50
C ASP A 135 -4.14 -12.72 22.16
N TYR A 136 -4.36 -11.87 21.15
CA TYR A 136 -4.85 -12.25 19.82
C TYR A 136 -3.78 -12.17 18.74
N ILE A 137 -2.82 -11.29 18.90
CA ILE A 137 -1.73 -11.05 17.96
C ILE A 137 -0.40 -11.24 18.68
N ASP A 138 0.25 -12.36 18.42
CA ASP A 138 1.50 -12.74 19.09
C ASP A 138 2.64 -11.74 18.79
N PRO A 139 3.17 -11.02 19.79
CA PRO A 139 4.26 -10.07 19.60
C PRO A 139 5.60 -10.73 19.21
N LYS A 140 5.72 -12.04 19.31
CA LYS A 140 6.89 -12.79 18.81
C LYS A 140 6.83 -13.02 17.31
N LYS A 141 5.62 -13.07 16.76
CA LYS A 141 5.37 -13.29 15.32
C LYS A 141 5.28 -11.99 14.55
N TYR A 142 4.68 -10.96 15.14
CA TYR A 142 4.43 -9.69 14.48
C TYR A 142 5.21 -8.55 15.13
N THR A 143 5.72 -7.65 14.32
CA THR A 143 6.39 -6.45 14.81
C THR A 143 5.36 -5.39 15.21
N TYR A 144 5.32 -5.09 16.48
CA TYR A 144 4.51 -4.00 17.01
C TYR A 144 5.22 -2.67 16.76
N LEU A 145 4.50 -1.72 16.17
CA LEU A 145 4.95 -0.36 15.88
C LEU A 145 4.08 0.64 16.65
N PRO A 146 4.40 0.91 17.93
CA PRO A 146 3.64 1.87 18.71
C PRO A 146 3.72 3.26 18.08
N ASN A 147 2.58 3.97 18.09
CA ASN A 147 2.50 5.32 17.59
C ASN A 147 2.09 6.32 18.67
N THR A 148 2.41 7.58 18.42
CA THR A 148 2.11 8.70 19.31
C THR A 148 0.86 9.46 18.88
N ALA A 149 -0.09 8.78 18.27
CA ALA A 149 -1.36 9.38 17.85
C ALA A 149 -2.04 10.15 19.00
N GLY A 150 -2.41 11.39 18.73
CA GLY A 150 -2.99 12.30 19.71
C GLY A 150 -1.98 13.06 20.57
N CYS A 151 -0.69 13.03 20.26
CA CYS A 151 0.30 13.93 20.84
C CYS A 151 0.36 15.24 20.06
N PHE A 152 0.33 16.36 20.75
CA PHE A 152 0.36 17.70 20.16
C PHE A 152 1.70 18.42 20.39
N THR A 153 2.56 17.86 21.24
CA THR A 153 3.89 18.40 21.52
C THR A 153 4.94 17.30 21.42
N ALA A 154 6.19 17.69 21.16
CA ALA A 154 7.32 16.76 21.15
C ALA A 154 7.50 16.06 22.50
N ASP A 155 7.35 16.79 23.60
CA ASP A 155 7.49 16.24 24.95
C ASP A 155 6.43 15.18 25.27
N ASP A 156 5.19 15.38 24.83
CA ASP A 156 4.13 14.37 24.95
C ASP A 156 4.46 13.12 24.16
N ALA A 157 4.95 13.29 22.94
CA ALA A 157 5.34 12.17 22.09
C ALA A 157 6.49 11.38 22.71
N ILE A 158 7.54 12.05 23.19
CA ILE A 158 8.70 11.42 23.86
C ILE A 158 8.25 10.63 25.10
N ARG A 159 7.41 11.22 25.94
CA ARG A 159 6.88 10.51 27.12
C ARG A 159 6.07 9.27 26.73
N THR A 160 5.23 9.40 25.72
CA THR A 160 4.42 8.28 25.22
C THR A 160 5.29 7.14 24.70
N LEU A 161 6.35 7.45 23.96
CA LEU A 161 7.30 6.46 23.44
C LEU A 161 8.14 5.79 24.54
N ARG A 162 8.53 6.54 25.56
CA ARG A 162 9.21 5.96 26.73
C ARG A 162 8.29 4.97 27.48
N LEU A 163 7.01 5.31 27.65
CA LEU A 163 6.03 4.38 28.22
C LEU A 163 5.86 3.13 27.36
N ALA A 164 5.81 3.26 26.03
CA ALA A 164 5.73 2.11 25.14
C ALA A 164 6.94 1.18 25.28
N ARG A 165 8.13 1.73 25.40
CA ARG A 165 9.37 0.97 25.62
C ARG A 165 9.35 0.20 26.94
N GLU A 166 8.95 0.86 28.03
CA GLU A 166 8.83 0.22 29.35
C GLU A 166 7.77 -0.87 29.36
N ALA A 167 6.61 -0.63 28.70
CA ALA A 167 5.49 -1.57 28.74
C ALA A 167 5.71 -2.82 27.86
N GLY A 168 6.34 -2.68 26.72
CA GLY A 168 6.43 -3.75 25.71
C GLY A 168 7.82 -4.02 25.16
N GLY A 169 8.85 -3.31 25.64
CA GLY A 169 10.21 -3.44 25.10
C GLY A 169 10.35 -3.00 23.64
N TRP A 170 9.36 -2.27 23.11
CA TRP A 170 9.33 -1.89 21.70
C TRP A 170 10.34 -0.78 21.40
N ASP A 171 11.20 -1.01 20.43
CA ASP A 171 12.26 -0.12 19.99
C ASP A 171 11.99 0.56 18.64
N LEU A 172 11.11 -0.01 17.82
CA LEU A 172 10.57 0.63 16.63
C LEU A 172 9.31 1.42 16.97
N VAL A 173 9.20 2.65 16.48
CA VAL A 173 8.08 3.54 16.79
C VAL A 173 7.64 4.33 15.56
N LYS A 174 6.36 4.68 15.49
CA LYS A 174 5.81 5.62 14.52
C LYS A 174 5.56 6.96 15.24
N LEU A 175 6.45 7.91 14.99
CA LEU A 175 6.36 9.24 15.61
C LEU A 175 5.32 10.09 14.88
N GLU A 176 4.34 10.58 15.62
CA GLU A 176 3.34 11.55 15.17
C GLU A 176 3.28 12.71 16.17
N VAL A 177 3.34 13.95 15.68
CA VAL A 177 3.10 15.17 16.46
C VAL A 177 2.18 16.07 15.65
N LEU A 178 0.98 16.28 16.16
CA LEU A 178 -0.04 17.10 15.51
C LEU A 178 0.11 18.55 15.97
N GLY A 179 0.82 19.39 15.27
CA GLY A 179 1.24 20.74 15.66
C GLY A 179 0.18 21.61 16.35
N ASP A 180 -1.09 21.66 15.90
CA ASP A 180 -2.17 22.40 16.54
C ASP A 180 -3.51 21.65 16.39
N ARG A 181 -4.34 21.68 17.45
CA ARG A 181 -5.71 21.14 17.40
C ARG A 181 -6.60 21.81 16.34
N LYS A 182 -6.28 23.04 15.94
CA LYS A 182 -7.02 23.80 14.93
C LYS A 182 -6.63 23.47 13.50
N SER A 183 -5.51 22.76 13.31
CA SER A 183 -4.99 22.38 11.98
C SER A 183 -5.40 20.97 11.54
N VAL A 184 -6.21 20.28 12.34
CA VAL A 184 -6.74 18.96 11.98
C VAL A 184 -8.07 19.18 11.27
N VAL A 185 -8.02 19.18 9.94
CA VAL A 185 -9.19 19.13 9.06
C VAL A 185 -9.63 17.69 8.87
#